data_93c978a933c333d728796383021eea83
#
_entry.id   93c978a933c333d728796383021eea83
#
_cell.length_a   1.000
_cell.length_b   1.000
_cell.length_c   1.000
_cell.angle_alpha   90.00
_cell.angle_beta   90.00
_cell.angle_gamma   90.00
#
_symmetry.space_group_name_H-M   'P 1'
#
loop_
_entity.id
_entity.type
_entity.pdbx_description
1 polymer ?
#
loop_
_entity_poly.entity_id
_entity_poly.type
_entity_poly.pdbx_seq_one_letter_code
_entity_poly.pdbx_strand_id
1 'polypeptide(L)'
;MRKIAVILGVLALSACANLNDPTTAIVTAETAYAGAVSAEIVYLNSGKADPALVKKIEGYRLNAHGVLAPLAEAAGSGTPPTSDEAAAAQAAVAVFEEFLTANKIGSN
;
A
#
# COMPACT_ATOMS: atom_id res chain seq x y z
N MET A 1 14.71 11.40 4.68
CA MET A 1 14.83 10.80 6.02
C MET A 1 13.48 10.67 6.69
N ARG A 2 12.82 11.79 6.96
CA ARG A 2 11.52 11.73 7.64
C ARG A 2 10.47 10.94 6.86
N LYS A 3 10.46 11.05 5.53
CA LYS A 3 9.49 10.34 4.71
C LYS A 3 9.69 8.83 4.76
N ILE A 4 10.92 8.39 4.85
CA ILE A 4 11.22 6.97 5.02
C ILE A 4 10.64 6.47 6.33
N ALA A 5 10.82 7.24 7.40
CA ALA A 5 10.30 6.87 8.71
C ALA A 5 8.77 6.76 8.70
N VAL A 6 8.10 7.67 7.98
CA VAL A 6 6.64 7.63 7.86
C VAL A 6 6.18 6.35 7.17
N ILE A 7 6.85 5.98 6.07
CA ILE A 7 6.49 4.75 5.35
C ILE A 7 6.68 3.52 6.24
N LEU A 8 7.78 3.46 6.97
CA LEU A 8 8.03 2.36 7.88
C LEU A 8 6.98 2.30 8.99
N GLY A 9 6.57 3.47 9.47
CA GLY A 9 5.51 3.53 10.48
C GLY A 9 4.19 2.97 9.96
N VAL A 10 3.84 3.27 8.72
CA VAL A 10 2.62 2.75 8.11
C VAL A 10 2.68 1.23 8.00
N LEU A 11 3.81 0.68 7.57
CA LEU A 11 3.96 -0.77 7.48
C LEU A 11 3.80 -1.44 8.84
N ALA A 12 4.38 -0.84 9.88
CA ALA A 12 4.26 -1.39 11.22
C ALA A 12 2.82 -1.37 11.71
N LEU A 13 2.09 -0.30 11.44
CA LEU A 13 0.68 -0.21 11.82
C LEU A 13 -0.16 -1.24 11.10
N SER A 14 0.12 -1.47 9.80
CA SER A 14 -0.60 -2.49 9.04
C SER A 14 -0.41 -3.87 9.65
N ALA A 15 0.82 -4.20 10.02
CA ALA A 15 1.12 -5.48 10.63
C ALA A 15 0.40 -5.65 11.97
N CYS A 16 0.36 -4.60 12.78
CA CYS A 16 -0.30 -4.65 14.08
C CYS A 16 -1.82 -4.80 13.93
N ALA A 17 -2.42 -4.06 13.00
CA ALA A 17 -3.87 -4.10 12.80
C ALA A 17 -4.34 -5.48 12.40
N ASN A 18 -3.52 -6.21 11.64
CA ASN A 18 -3.89 -7.53 11.14
C ASN A 18 -4.13 -8.56 12.24
N LEU A 19 -3.64 -8.31 13.43
CA LEU A 19 -3.72 -9.31 14.51
C LEU A 19 -5.09 -9.39 15.15
N ASN A 20 -5.91 -8.35 15.05
CA ASN A 20 -7.13 -8.27 15.87
C ASN A 20 -8.42 -8.18 15.09
N ASP A 21 -8.43 -7.57 13.92
CA ASP A 21 -9.68 -7.30 13.22
C ASP A 21 -9.44 -7.19 11.72
N PRO A 22 -9.94 -8.17 10.95
CA PRO A 22 -9.75 -8.13 9.50
C PRO A 22 -10.30 -6.88 8.83
N THR A 23 -11.43 -6.35 9.31
CA THR A 23 -11.98 -5.12 8.74
C THR A 23 -11.07 -3.93 9.00
N THR A 24 -10.56 -3.81 10.22
CA THR A 24 -9.60 -2.76 10.56
C THR A 24 -8.32 -2.92 9.73
N ALA A 25 -7.89 -4.16 9.50
CA ALA A 25 -6.72 -4.42 8.68
C ALA A 25 -6.92 -3.92 7.25
N ILE A 26 -8.11 -4.07 6.70
CA ILE A 26 -8.41 -3.56 5.35
C ILE A 26 -8.36 -2.03 5.34
N VAL A 27 -8.95 -1.37 6.33
CA VAL A 27 -8.92 0.09 6.42
C VAL A 27 -7.48 0.58 6.53
N THR A 28 -6.67 -0.09 7.32
CA THR A 28 -5.26 0.26 7.48
C THR A 28 -4.51 0.06 6.16
N ALA A 29 -4.80 -1.03 5.45
CA ALA A 29 -4.18 -1.29 4.15
C ALA A 29 -4.58 -0.23 3.13
N GLU A 30 -5.83 0.23 3.15
CA GLU A 30 -6.26 1.31 2.27
C GLU A 30 -5.49 2.60 2.55
N THR A 31 -5.29 2.92 3.81
CA THR A 31 -4.53 4.11 4.21
C THR A 31 -3.09 4.00 3.74
N ALA A 32 -2.48 2.83 3.92
CA ALA A 32 -1.12 2.58 3.46
C ALA A 32 -1.01 2.66 1.94
N TYR A 33 -2.00 2.10 1.24
CA TYR A 33 -2.04 2.15 -0.22
C TYR A 33 -2.14 3.61 -0.70
N ALA A 34 -3.00 4.40 -0.09
CA ALA A 34 -3.15 5.81 -0.46
C ALA A 34 -1.84 6.58 -0.25
N GLY A 35 -1.12 6.29 0.83
CA GLY A 35 0.19 6.89 1.06
C GLY A 35 1.20 6.51 0.01
N ALA A 36 1.21 5.24 -0.40
CA ALA A 36 2.10 4.77 -1.45
C ALA A 36 1.78 5.41 -2.80
N VAL A 37 0.49 5.54 -3.13
CA VAL A 37 0.08 6.21 -4.37
C VAL A 37 0.52 7.68 -4.34
N SER A 38 0.40 8.34 -3.21
CA SER A 38 0.86 9.72 -3.07
C SER A 38 2.36 9.84 -3.34
N ALA A 39 3.15 8.90 -2.83
CA ALA A 39 4.58 8.88 -3.08
C ALA A 39 4.88 8.67 -4.57
N GLU A 40 4.13 7.80 -5.21
CA GLU A 40 4.27 7.58 -6.65
C GLU A 40 3.96 8.86 -7.43
N ILE A 41 2.90 9.57 -7.06
CA ILE A 41 2.51 10.81 -7.73
C ILE A 41 3.62 11.86 -7.60
N VAL A 42 4.22 11.99 -6.42
CA VAL A 42 5.33 12.91 -6.21
C VAL A 42 6.49 12.55 -7.13
N TYR A 43 6.78 11.26 -7.25
CA TYR A 43 7.85 10.80 -8.15
C TYR A 43 7.54 11.14 -9.60
N LEU A 44 6.31 10.89 -10.05
CA LEU A 44 5.90 11.19 -11.42
C LEU A 44 6.04 12.67 -11.75
N ASN A 45 5.82 13.52 -10.77
CA ASN A 45 5.87 14.97 -10.95
C ASN A 45 7.24 15.56 -10.68
N SER A 46 8.22 14.74 -10.37
CA SER A 46 9.56 15.21 -9.99
C SER A 46 10.40 15.71 -11.18
N GLY A 47 10.01 15.34 -12.39
CA GLY A 47 10.80 15.59 -13.57
C GLY A 47 11.95 14.61 -13.75
N LYS A 48 12.08 13.64 -12.86
CA LYS A 48 13.16 12.65 -12.89
C LYS A 48 12.61 11.22 -13.02
N ALA A 49 11.33 11.08 -13.36
CA ALA A 49 10.70 9.76 -13.43
C ALA A 49 11.30 8.95 -14.58
N ASP A 50 11.78 7.76 -14.24
CA ASP A 50 12.32 6.81 -15.22
C ASP A 50 11.16 5.98 -15.77
N PRO A 51 10.89 6.02 -17.08
CA PRO A 51 9.75 5.29 -17.65
C PRO A 51 9.75 3.79 -17.34
N ALA A 52 10.91 3.16 -17.34
CA ALA A 52 11.00 1.73 -17.02
C ALA A 52 10.62 1.47 -15.56
N LEU A 53 11.04 2.35 -14.67
CA LEU A 53 10.71 2.22 -13.26
C LEU A 53 9.23 2.52 -13.01
N VAL A 54 8.68 3.52 -13.69
CA VAL A 54 7.26 3.85 -13.61
C VAL A 54 6.41 2.65 -13.99
N LYS A 55 6.80 1.93 -15.04
CA LYS A 55 6.06 0.76 -15.47
C LYS A 55 6.04 -0.32 -14.39
N LYS A 56 7.17 -0.53 -13.71
CA LYS A 56 7.23 -1.49 -12.61
C LYS A 56 6.37 -1.05 -11.42
N ILE A 57 6.43 0.24 -11.09
CA ILE A 57 5.62 0.79 -10.00
C ILE A 57 4.14 0.56 -10.29
N GLU A 58 3.71 0.82 -11.53
CA GLU A 58 2.32 0.62 -11.92
C GLU A 58 1.90 -0.84 -11.78
N GLY A 59 2.80 -1.76 -12.10
CA GLY A 59 2.53 -3.19 -11.91
C GLY A 59 2.23 -3.52 -10.46
N TYR A 60 3.04 -3.02 -9.55
CA TYR A 60 2.82 -3.25 -8.12
C TYR A 60 1.56 -2.55 -7.63
N ARG A 61 1.32 -1.32 -8.11
CA ARG A 61 0.12 -0.58 -7.73
C ARG A 61 -1.14 -1.31 -8.17
N LEU A 62 -1.17 -1.78 -9.41
CA LEU A 62 -2.33 -2.49 -9.93
C LEU A 62 -2.56 -3.81 -9.20
N ASN A 63 -1.48 -4.50 -8.85
CA ASN A 63 -1.61 -5.74 -8.09
C ASN A 63 -2.19 -5.47 -6.70
N ALA A 64 -1.68 -4.45 -6.01
CA ALA A 64 -2.19 -4.09 -4.69
C ALA A 64 -3.65 -3.67 -4.77
N HIS A 65 -3.99 -2.85 -5.75
CA HIS A 65 -5.37 -2.40 -5.95
C HIS A 65 -6.30 -3.57 -6.25
N GLY A 66 -5.85 -4.51 -7.10
CA GLY A 66 -6.65 -5.67 -7.47
C GLY A 66 -6.97 -6.59 -6.30
N VAL A 67 -6.08 -6.67 -5.33
CA VAL A 67 -6.32 -7.47 -4.13
C VAL A 67 -7.16 -6.68 -3.12
N LEU A 68 -6.85 -5.41 -2.94
CA LEU A 68 -7.44 -4.60 -1.88
C LEU A 68 -8.86 -4.12 -2.20
N ALA A 69 -9.10 -3.65 -3.42
CA ALA A 69 -10.36 -2.98 -3.74
C ALA A 69 -11.60 -3.86 -3.55
N PRO A 70 -11.62 -5.12 -4.01
CA PRO A 70 -12.80 -5.96 -3.79
C PRO A 70 -13.08 -6.19 -2.31
N LEU A 71 -12.04 -6.31 -1.50
CA LEU A 71 -12.19 -6.54 -0.06
C LEU A 71 -12.69 -5.29 0.65
N ALA A 72 -12.19 -4.13 0.24
CA ALA A 72 -12.65 -2.86 0.81
C ALA A 72 -14.11 -2.61 0.46
N GLU A 73 -14.51 -2.91 -0.79
CA GLU A 73 -15.88 -2.75 -1.21
C GLU A 73 -16.80 -3.69 -0.45
N ALA A 74 -16.41 -4.95 -0.31
CA ALA A 74 -17.21 -5.93 0.43
C ALA A 74 -17.35 -5.53 1.90
N ALA A 75 -16.28 -5.06 2.52
CA ALA A 75 -16.32 -4.60 3.91
C ALA A 75 -17.28 -3.42 4.07
N GLY A 76 -17.26 -2.49 3.12
CA GLY A 76 -18.16 -1.35 3.13
C GLY A 76 -19.62 -1.74 2.93
N SER A 77 -19.87 -2.89 2.33
CA SER A 77 -21.22 -3.41 2.10
C SER A 77 -21.67 -4.38 3.19
N GLY A 78 -20.92 -4.49 4.27
CA GLY A 78 -21.30 -5.33 5.40
C GLY A 78 -20.80 -6.76 5.35
N THR A 79 -19.93 -7.09 4.40
CA THR A 79 -19.30 -8.41 4.30
C THR A 79 -17.85 -8.32 4.73
N PRO A 80 -17.53 -8.66 5.99
CA PRO A 80 -16.16 -8.52 6.46
C PRO A 80 -15.23 -9.52 5.75
N PRO A 81 -13.97 -9.14 5.53
CA PRO A 81 -13.00 -10.06 4.95
C PRO A 81 -12.63 -11.13 5.96
N THR A 82 -12.12 -12.26 5.45
CA THR A 82 -11.51 -13.26 6.32
C THR A 82 -10.12 -12.78 6.73
N SER A 83 -9.54 -13.41 7.75
CA SER A 83 -8.18 -13.07 8.18
C SER A 83 -7.18 -13.32 7.06
N ASP A 84 -7.36 -14.38 6.28
CA ASP A 84 -6.46 -14.68 5.17
C ASP A 84 -6.57 -13.64 4.07
N GLU A 85 -7.78 -13.18 3.77
CA GLU A 85 -7.99 -12.13 2.77
C GLU A 85 -7.35 -10.82 3.21
N ALA A 86 -7.53 -10.46 4.47
CA ALA A 86 -6.93 -9.24 5.01
C ALA A 86 -5.41 -9.32 4.97
N ALA A 87 -4.84 -10.47 5.32
CA ALA A 87 -3.40 -10.66 5.27
C ALA A 87 -2.87 -10.55 3.84
N ALA A 88 -3.61 -11.10 2.87
CA ALA A 88 -3.21 -11.00 1.47
C ALA A 88 -3.21 -9.56 0.97
N ALA A 89 -4.22 -8.78 1.37
CA ALA A 89 -4.28 -7.37 0.99
C ALA A 89 -3.12 -6.57 1.60
N GLN A 90 -2.84 -6.81 2.87
CA GLN A 90 -1.72 -6.14 3.53
C GLN A 90 -0.39 -6.52 2.90
N ALA A 91 -0.23 -7.80 2.55
CA ALA A 91 1.00 -8.25 1.91
C ALA A 91 1.20 -7.58 0.55
N ALA A 92 0.14 -7.47 -0.25
CA ALA A 92 0.22 -6.84 -1.56
C ALA A 92 0.58 -5.36 -1.44
N VAL A 93 -0.02 -4.65 -0.49
CA VAL A 93 0.29 -3.24 -0.25
C VAL A 93 1.72 -3.08 0.26
N ALA A 94 2.15 -3.97 1.16
CA ALA A 94 3.50 -3.94 1.70
C ALA A 94 4.55 -4.12 0.59
N VAL A 95 4.32 -5.02 -0.35
CA VAL A 95 5.23 -5.23 -1.46
C VAL A 95 5.33 -3.96 -2.31
N PHE A 96 4.21 -3.29 -2.56
CA PHE A 96 4.21 -2.03 -3.29
C PHE A 96 5.03 -0.98 -2.54
N GLU A 97 4.79 -0.82 -1.25
CA GLU A 97 5.52 0.15 -0.44
C GLU A 97 7.02 -0.17 -0.36
N GLU A 98 7.35 -1.45 -0.21
CA GLU A 98 8.75 -1.87 -0.16
C GLU A 98 9.48 -1.57 -1.46
N PHE A 99 8.80 -1.76 -2.59
CA PHE A 99 9.39 -1.44 -3.88
C PHE A 99 9.69 0.05 -3.98
N LEU A 100 8.75 0.90 -3.55
CA LEU A 100 8.95 2.35 -3.55
C LEU A 100 10.13 2.74 -2.66
N THR A 101 10.17 2.18 -1.46
CA THR A 101 11.24 2.46 -0.49
C THR A 101 12.59 2.02 -1.03
N ALA A 102 12.67 0.82 -1.61
CA ALA A 102 13.92 0.29 -2.15
C ALA A 102 14.47 1.17 -3.27
N ASN A 103 13.60 1.85 -3.99
CA ASN A 103 13.99 2.75 -5.06
C ASN A 103 14.00 4.21 -4.63
N LYS A 104 13.89 4.46 -3.33
CA LYS A 104 13.95 5.79 -2.71
C LYS A 104 12.88 6.74 -3.22
N ILE A 105 11.75 6.21 -3.60
CA ILE A 105 10.62 7.01 -4.06
C ILE A 105 9.85 7.49 -2.84
N GLY A 106 9.60 8.80 -2.78
CA GLY A 106 8.92 9.39 -1.65
C GLY A 106 9.81 9.61 -0.42
N SER A 107 11.11 9.49 -0.56
CA SER A 107 12.04 9.54 0.57
C SER A 107 12.84 10.84 0.67
N ASN A 108 12.59 11.82 -0.17
CA ASN A 108 13.34 13.08 -0.05
C ASN A 108 12.49 14.26 0.36
#